data_92781880b85db8bd9a5c41f30168574a
#
_entry.id   92781880b85db8bd9a5c41f30168574a
#
_cell.length_a   1.000
_cell.length_b   1.000
_cell.length_c   1.000
_cell.angle_alpha   90.00
_cell.angle_beta   90.00
_cell.angle_gamma   90.00
#
_symmetry.space_group_name_H-M   'P 1'
#
loop_
_entity.id
_entity.type
_entity.pdbx_description
1 polymer ?
#
loop_
_entity_poly.entity_id
_entity_poly.type
_entity_poly.pdbx_seq_one_letter_code
_entity_poly.pdbx_strand_id
1 'polypeptide(L)'
;PYSVSQQDILRIYEETALDSLSKDDKDFDFINKISKTAQPSKSDIIRYKCWLEQKYRSPYTGEMIPLAKLFTSAYEIEHVIPQSRYFDDSFSNKVICESEVNKLKDRQLGYEFIKNHKGQKVQISQGQTVQILSVEDYEKFVKDHYSNNQLKMKKLLMDDIPDGFIERQLNDSRYISKYVKSILSNIVREKSPEGEYEQEAVSKNLISCNGSITNRLKKDWGMNDVWNCIVLPRFQRLNELTGR
;
A
#
# COMPACT_ATOMS: atom_id res chain seq x y z
N PRO A 1 19.46 1.56 19.39
CA PRO A 1 20.22 0.90 18.34
C PRO A 1 19.31 0.55 17.18
N TYR A 2 19.74 0.86 15.94
CA TYR A 2 18.98 0.53 14.72
C TYR A 2 18.97 -0.97 14.49
N SER A 3 17.91 -1.50 13.86
CA SER A 3 17.91 -2.87 13.36
C SER A 3 18.99 -3.02 12.27
N VAL A 4 19.50 -4.23 12.06
CA VAL A 4 20.51 -4.52 11.02
C VAL A 4 20.05 -3.98 9.65
N SER A 5 18.77 -4.14 9.32
CA SER A 5 18.21 -3.63 8.05
C SER A 5 18.26 -2.10 7.94
N GLN A 6 18.13 -1.36 9.04
CA GLN A 6 18.24 0.11 9.03
C GLN A 6 19.70 0.53 8.83
N GLN A 7 20.62 -0.15 9.47
CA GLN A 7 22.06 0.11 9.30
C GLN A 7 22.51 -0.18 7.86
N ASP A 8 22.04 -1.27 7.27
CA ASP A 8 22.34 -1.60 5.87
C ASP A 8 21.82 -0.54 4.91
N ILE A 9 20.61 -0.05 5.11
CA ILE A 9 20.04 1.03 4.28
C ILE A 9 20.84 2.33 4.45
N LEU A 10 21.20 2.70 5.67
CA LEU A 10 22.01 3.90 5.93
C LEU A 10 23.38 3.82 5.25
N ARG A 11 24.04 2.66 5.35
CA ARG A 11 25.32 2.42 4.70
C ARG A 11 25.23 2.53 3.18
N ILE A 12 24.14 2.02 2.57
CA ILE A 12 23.90 2.12 1.14
C ILE A 12 23.73 3.59 0.72
N TYR A 13 23.03 4.38 1.51
CA TYR A 13 22.89 5.81 1.23
C TYR A 13 24.23 6.55 1.30
N GLU A 14 25.09 6.17 2.22
CA GLU A 14 26.41 6.81 2.41
C GLU A 14 27.43 6.41 1.35
N GLU A 15 27.47 5.11 0.97
CA GLU A 15 28.56 4.54 0.18
C GLU A 15 28.34 4.55 -1.34
N THR A 16 27.11 4.52 -1.83
CA THR A 16 26.90 4.13 -3.24
C THR A 16 26.00 5.04 -4.08
N ALA A 17 25.03 5.72 -3.50
CA ALA A 17 24.04 6.41 -4.32
C ALA A 17 24.53 7.76 -4.85
N LEU A 18 25.35 8.48 -4.12
CA LEU A 18 25.84 9.80 -4.51
C LEU A 18 27.00 9.73 -5.51
N ASP A 19 27.83 8.70 -5.45
CA ASP A 19 28.97 8.54 -6.34
C ASP A 19 28.61 8.13 -7.77
N SER A 20 27.42 7.56 -7.96
CA SER A 20 26.96 7.05 -9.25
C SER A 20 26.07 8.02 -10.05
N LEU A 21 25.66 9.14 -9.44
CA LEU A 21 24.74 10.10 -10.06
C LEU A 21 25.44 11.41 -10.39
N SER A 22 25.14 11.97 -11.56
CA SER A 22 25.51 13.34 -11.92
C SER A 22 24.74 14.34 -11.05
N LYS A 23 25.35 15.48 -10.71
CA LYS A 23 24.70 16.57 -9.96
C LYS A 23 23.47 17.15 -10.67
N ASP A 24 23.38 16.96 -11.98
CA ASP A 24 22.27 17.42 -12.81
C ASP A 24 21.13 16.38 -12.92
N ASP A 25 21.30 15.21 -12.32
CA ASP A 25 20.27 14.18 -12.30
C ASP A 25 19.19 14.57 -11.27
N LYS A 26 17.91 14.51 -11.67
CA LYS A 26 16.76 14.80 -10.79
C LYS A 26 16.71 13.87 -9.57
N ASP A 27 17.25 12.67 -9.71
CA ASP A 27 17.30 11.68 -8.64
C ASP A 27 18.41 11.98 -7.63
N PHE A 28 19.42 12.81 -8.00
CA PHE A 28 20.52 13.21 -7.12
C PHE A 28 20.03 13.98 -5.87
N ASP A 29 19.12 14.92 -6.05
CA ASP A 29 18.56 15.70 -4.93
C ASP A 29 17.76 14.83 -3.98
N PHE A 30 17.01 13.86 -4.52
CA PHE A 30 16.23 12.91 -3.72
C PHE A 30 17.14 11.99 -2.91
N ILE A 31 18.15 11.40 -3.53
CA ILE A 31 19.11 10.52 -2.85
C ILE A 31 19.95 11.29 -1.85
N ASN A 32 20.40 12.50 -2.16
CA ASN A 32 21.11 13.38 -1.24
C ASN A 32 20.25 13.76 -0.03
N LYS A 33 18.94 13.96 -0.21
CA LYS A 33 18.00 14.18 0.89
C LYS A 33 17.86 12.95 1.79
N ILE A 34 17.80 11.75 1.23
CA ILE A 34 17.71 10.49 1.96
C ILE A 34 19.01 10.20 2.70
N SER A 35 20.18 10.41 2.06
CA SER A 35 21.50 10.18 2.70
C SER A 35 21.74 11.06 3.93
N LYS A 36 21.10 12.23 3.99
CA LYS A 36 21.13 13.14 5.15
C LYS A 36 20.11 12.75 6.23
N THR A 37 19.27 11.78 5.98
CA THR A 37 18.23 11.35 6.95
C THR A 37 18.84 10.34 7.91
N ALA A 38 18.97 10.71 9.18
CA ALA A 38 19.54 9.83 10.21
C ALA A 38 18.72 8.56 10.48
N GLN A 39 17.48 8.48 9.98
CA GLN A 39 16.61 7.32 10.14
C GLN A 39 15.80 7.09 8.86
N PRO A 40 15.95 5.94 8.19
CA PRO A 40 15.12 5.58 7.05
C PRO A 40 13.66 5.35 7.48
N SER A 41 12.73 5.71 6.62
CA SER A 41 11.30 5.51 6.86
C SER A 41 10.94 4.01 6.86
N LYS A 42 9.77 3.67 7.41
CA LYS A 42 9.24 2.29 7.30
C LYS A 42 9.09 1.85 5.84
N SER A 43 8.71 2.78 4.96
CA SER A 43 8.59 2.53 3.52
C SER A 43 9.93 2.17 2.89
N ASP A 44 11.01 2.88 3.25
CA ASP A 44 12.35 2.60 2.72
C ASP A 44 12.84 1.22 3.17
N ILE A 45 12.58 0.85 4.42
CA ILE A 45 12.92 -0.47 4.95
C ILE A 45 12.15 -1.58 4.21
N ILE A 46 10.85 -1.40 3.97
CA ILE A 46 10.04 -2.36 3.22
C ILE A 46 10.55 -2.48 1.78
N ARG A 47 10.83 -1.34 1.14
CA ARG A 47 11.36 -1.26 -0.23
C ARG A 47 12.67 -2.04 -0.36
N TYR A 48 13.62 -1.81 0.54
CA TYR A 48 14.89 -2.51 0.57
C TYR A 48 14.74 -4.02 0.80
N LYS A 49 13.89 -4.42 1.75
CA LYS A 49 13.62 -5.84 2.03
C LYS A 49 12.98 -6.56 0.85
N CYS A 50 12.02 -5.94 0.18
CA CYS A 50 11.42 -6.50 -1.04
C CYS A 50 12.47 -6.67 -2.14
N TRP A 51 13.31 -5.65 -2.35
CA TRP A 51 14.38 -5.68 -3.35
C TRP A 51 15.40 -6.80 -3.12
N LEU A 52 15.81 -7.04 -1.87
CA LEU A 52 16.67 -8.17 -1.51
C LEU A 52 15.97 -9.52 -1.75
N GLU A 53 14.72 -9.67 -1.31
CA GLU A 53 13.96 -10.92 -1.44
C GLU A 53 13.76 -11.32 -2.89
N GLN A 54 13.49 -10.35 -3.79
CA GLN A 54 13.32 -10.58 -5.23
C GLN A 54 14.65 -10.63 -6.00
N LYS A 55 15.78 -10.74 -5.29
CA LYS A 55 17.14 -10.83 -5.86
C LYS A 55 17.40 -9.71 -6.87
N TYR A 56 17.03 -8.48 -6.49
CA TYR A 56 17.28 -7.24 -7.23
C TYR A 56 16.52 -7.10 -8.56
N ARG A 57 15.54 -7.96 -8.84
CA ARG A 57 14.81 -7.98 -10.13
C ARG A 57 13.33 -7.72 -9.95
N SER A 58 12.73 -7.05 -10.93
CA SER A 58 11.28 -6.84 -11.00
C SER A 58 10.57 -8.18 -11.29
N PRO A 59 9.53 -8.56 -10.54
CA PRO A 59 8.85 -9.83 -10.77
C PRO A 59 8.04 -9.85 -12.07
N TYR A 60 7.66 -8.69 -12.61
CA TYR A 60 6.80 -8.61 -13.80
C TYR A 60 7.59 -8.52 -15.11
N THR A 61 8.81 -8.01 -15.05
CA THR A 61 9.67 -7.81 -16.23
C THR A 61 10.94 -8.66 -16.20
N GLY A 62 11.34 -9.14 -15.03
CA GLY A 62 12.62 -9.82 -14.83
C GLY A 62 13.83 -8.89 -14.87
N GLU A 63 13.63 -7.60 -15.14
CA GLU A 63 14.71 -6.63 -15.27
C GLU A 63 15.35 -6.31 -13.91
N MET A 64 16.64 -6.00 -13.96
CA MET A 64 17.39 -5.64 -12.77
C MET A 64 16.98 -4.24 -12.28
N ILE A 65 16.70 -4.11 -11.00
CA ILE A 65 16.40 -2.84 -10.33
C ILE A 65 17.71 -2.28 -9.77
N PRO A 66 18.26 -1.20 -10.35
CA PRO A 66 19.49 -0.60 -9.85
C PRO A 66 19.27 -0.01 -8.45
N LEU A 67 20.21 -0.23 -7.55
CA LEU A 67 20.12 0.29 -6.19
C LEU A 67 19.99 1.82 -6.16
N ALA A 68 20.71 2.53 -7.02
CA ALA A 68 20.65 3.99 -7.14
C ALA A 68 19.25 4.52 -7.50
N LYS A 69 18.41 3.70 -8.14
CA LYS A 69 17.04 4.06 -8.53
C LYS A 69 15.96 3.47 -7.62
N LEU A 70 16.33 2.55 -6.72
CA LEU A 70 15.39 1.84 -5.85
C LEU A 70 14.49 2.79 -5.02
N PHE A 71 15.04 3.90 -4.58
CA PHE A 71 14.36 4.86 -3.70
C PHE A 71 13.80 6.07 -4.46
N THR A 72 13.86 6.06 -5.79
CA THR A 72 13.30 7.11 -6.65
C THR A 72 11.86 6.80 -7.03
N SER A 73 11.21 7.72 -7.73
CA SER A 73 9.86 7.55 -8.29
C SER A 73 9.80 6.57 -9.47
N ALA A 74 10.96 6.10 -9.99
CA ALA A 74 11.00 5.12 -11.07
C ALA A 74 10.49 3.73 -10.66
N TYR A 75 10.57 3.42 -9.38
CA TYR A 75 10.12 2.14 -8.81
C TYR A 75 9.18 2.37 -7.64
N GLU A 76 8.20 1.50 -7.49
CA GLU A 76 7.18 1.59 -6.44
C GLU A 76 7.03 0.28 -5.68
N ILE A 77 6.57 0.39 -4.43
CA ILE A 77 6.07 -0.76 -3.68
C ILE A 77 4.68 -1.06 -4.22
N GLU A 78 4.53 -2.23 -4.79
CA GLU A 78 3.31 -2.70 -5.40
C GLU A 78 2.66 -3.78 -4.54
N HIS A 79 1.31 -3.80 -4.47
CA HIS A 79 0.53 -4.84 -3.83
C HIS A 79 0.10 -5.91 -4.85
N VAL A 80 0.65 -7.11 -4.73
CA VAL A 80 0.39 -8.25 -5.62
C VAL A 80 -1.12 -8.52 -5.74
N ILE A 81 -1.83 -8.50 -4.60
CA ILE A 81 -3.28 -8.42 -4.53
C ILE A 81 -3.63 -6.96 -4.26
N PRO A 82 -4.28 -6.26 -5.21
CA PRO A 82 -4.63 -4.85 -5.04
C PRO A 82 -5.50 -4.62 -3.80
N GLN A 83 -5.20 -3.58 -3.03
CA GLN A 83 -5.95 -3.25 -1.81
C GLN A 83 -7.42 -2.93 -2.07
N SER A 84 -7.76 -2.51 -3.30
CA SER A 84 -9.15 -2.28 -3.73
C SER A 84 -9.96 -3.58 -3.86
N ARG A 85 -9.31 -4.73 -4.09
CA ARG A 85 -9.96 -6.05 -4.19
C ARG A 85 -9.92 -6.80 -2.86
N TYR A 86 -8.81 -6.71 -2.13
CA TYR A 86 -8.63 -7.30 -0.82
C TYR A 86 -7.60 -6.50 -0.02
N PHE A 87 -7.99 -5.99 1.14
CA PHE A 87 -7.10 -5.21 1.98
C PHE A 87 -6.09 -6.11 2.70
N ASP A 88 -4.90 -6.18 2.16
CA ASP A 88 -3.77 -6.88 2.73
C ASP A 88 -2.50 -6.03 2.60
N ASP A 89 -2.09 -5.40 3.68
CA ASP A 89 -0.87 -4.58 3.75
C ASP A 89 0.34 -5.35 4.29
N SER A 90 0.26 -6.69 4.37
CA SER A 90 1.37 -7.52 4.83
C SER A 90 2.56 -7.47 3.87
N PHE A 91 3.76 -7.73 4.41
CA PHE A 91 4.99 -7.83 3.61
C PHE A 91 4.90 -8.91 2.51
N SER A 92 4.18 -10.01 2.77
CA SER A 92 3.94 -11.07 1.79
C SER A 92 3.06 -10.66 0.61
N ASN A 93 2.44 -9.48 0.66
CA ASN A 93 1.67 -8.90 -0.45
C ASN A 93 2.41 -7.77 -1.17
N LYS A 94 3.67 -7.52 -0.86
CA LYS A 94 4.43 -6.39 -1.40
C LYS A 94 5.63 -6.86 -2.24
N VAL A 95 5.81 -6.22 -3.39
CA VAL A 95 6.97 -6.36 -4.27
C VAL A 95 7.42 -4.99 -4.76
N ILE A 96 8.58 -4.92 -5.42
CA ILE A 96 9.04 -3.71 -6.11
C ILE A 96 8.95 -3.95 -7.61
N CYS A 97 8.35 -3.02 -8.32
CA CYS A 97 8.34 -3.00 -9.78
C CYS A 97 8.45 -1.56 -10.30
N GLU A 98 8.60 -1.43 -11.59
CA GLU A 98 8.63 -0.17 -12.30
C GLU A 98 7.29 0.57 -12.14
N SER A 99 7.32 1.89 -11.90
CA SER A 99 6.11 2.69 -11.68
C SER A 99 5.13 2.61 -12.85
N GLU A 100 5.62 2.58 -14.09
CA GLU A 100 4.76 2.49 -15.29
C GLU A 100 4.13 1.09 -15.42
N VAL A 101 4.85 0.03 -15.02
CA VAL A 101 4.31 -1.33 -14.95
C VAL A 101 3.23 -1.42 -13.86
N ASN A 102 3.45 -0.79 -12.71
CA ASN A 102 2.46 -0.72 -11.64
C ASN A 102 1.18 0.00 -12.09
N LYS A 103 1.30 1.12 -12.79
CA LYS A 103 0.17 1.84 -13.36
C LYS A 103 -0.60 1.00 -14.37
N LEU A 104 0.10 0.25 -15.22
CA LEU A 104 -0.53 -0.65 -16.21
C LEU A 104 -1.25 -1.82 -15.53
N LYS A 105 -0.70 -2.33 -14.42
CA LYS A 105 -1.30 -3.41 -13.65
C LYS A 105 -2.62 -2.99 -12.99
N ASP A 106 -2.71 -1.76 -12.51
CA ASP A 106 -3.89 -1.17 -11.87
C ASP A 106 -4.52 -2.12 -10.82
N ARG A 107 -5.76 -2.54 -11.03
CA ARG A 107 -6.53 -3.40 -10.11
C ARG A 107 -6.42 -4.90 -10.38
N GLN A 108 -5.54 -5.30 -11.29
CA GLN A 108 -5.32 -6.71 -11.61
C GLN A 108 -4.47 -7.40 -10.55
N LEU A 109 -4.72 -8.70 -10.32
CA LEU A 109 -3.80 -9.55 -9.58
C LEU A 109 -2.48 -9.69 -10.34
N GLY A 110 -1.38 -10.02 -9.67
CA GLY A 110 -0.09 -10.19 -10.33
C GLY A 110 -0.12 -11.19 -11.48
N TYR A 111 -0.73 -12.36 -11.27
CA TYR A 111 -0.83 -13.40 -12.29
C TYR A 111 -1.82 -13.07 -13.41
N GLU A 112 -2.95 -12.45 -13.06
CA GLU A 112 -3.93 -11.91 -14.02
C GLU A 112 -3.28 -10.87 -14.95
N PHE A 113 -2.49 -9.96 -14.39
CA PHE A 113 -1.74 -8.98 -15.16
C PHE A 113 -0.78 -9.61 -16.17
N ILE A 114 -0.01 -10.61 -15.74
CA ILE A 114 0.91 -11.34 -16.64
C ILE A 114 0.15 -12.01 -17.78
N LYS A 115 -0.98 -12.67 -17.51
CA LYS A 115 -1.79 -13.31 -18.55
C LYS A 115 -2.28 -12.30 -19.60
N ASN A 116 -2.73 -11.13 -19.14
CA ASN A 116 -3.32 -10.10 -20.00
C ASN A 116 -2.28 -9.31 -20.79
N HIS A 117 -1.05 -9.17 -20.29
CA HIS A 117 -0.04 -8.27 -20.85
C HIS A 117 1.27 -8.98 -21.26
N LYS A 118 1.30 -10.32 -21.31
CA LYS A 118 2.49 -11.09 -21.70
C LYS A 118 3.12 -10.58 -22.98
N GLY A 119 4.42 -10.34 -22.95
CA GLY A 119 5.20 -9.87 -24.10
C GLY A 119 4.98 -8.40 -24.47
N GLN A 120 4.08 -7.68 -23.79
CA GLN A 120 3.85 -6.26 -24.01
C GLN A 120 5.11 -5.45 -23.63
N LYS A 121 5.46 -4.49 -24.47
CA LYS A 121 6.52 -3.53 -24.19
C LYS A 121 5.94 -2.30 -23.47
N VAL A 122 6.57 -1.91 -22.38
CA VAL A 122 6.20 -0.74 -21.56
C VAL A 122 7.36 0.22 -21.57
N GLN A 123 7.09 1.47 -21.94
CA GLN A 123 8.08 2.54 -21.87
C GLN A 123 8.14 3.04 -20.41
N ILE A 124 9.31 2.90 -19.78
CA ILE A 124 9.58 3.42 -18.44
C ILE A 124 10.29 4.78 -18.53
N SER A 125 10.40 5.45 -17.39
CA SER A 125 11.09 6.73 -17.28
C SER A 125 12.48 6.67 -17.93
N GLN A 126 12.88 7.74 -18.63
CA GLN A 126 14.18 7.88 -19.33
C GLN A 126 14.28 7.17 -20.70
N GLY A 127 13.15 6.86 -21.35
CA GLY A 127 13.16 6.30 -22.71
C GLY A 127 13.57 4.83 -22.81
N GLN A 128 13.79 4.16 -21.69
CA GLN A 128 14.01 2.72 -21.66
C GLN A 128 12.66 1.99 -21.83
N THR A 129 12.72 0.84 -22.51
CA THR A 129 11.56 -0.01 -22.72
C THR A 129 11.82 -1.34 -22.05
N VAL A 130 10.88 -1.79 -21.21
CA VAL A 130 10.88 -3.12 -20.60
C VAL A 130 9.81 -3.98 -21.22
N GLN A 131 9.95 -5.30 -21.14
CA GLN A 131 8.98 -6.23 -21.66
C GLN A 131 8.37 -7.04 -20.51
N ILE A 132 7.04 -7.17 -20.50
CA ILE A 132 6.35 -8.01 -19.55
C ILE A 132 6.68 -9.48 -19.85
N LEU A 133 7.00 -10.25 -18.82
CA LEU A 133 7.36 -11.67 -18.92
C LEU A 133 6.25 -12.49 -19.57
N SER A 134 6.65 -13.61 -20.19
CA SER A 134 5.71 -14.67 -20.54
C SER A 134 5.15 -15.31 -19.26
N VAL A 135 4.05 -16.05 -19.37
CA VAL A 135 3.46 -16.76 -18.21
C VAL A 135 4.45 -17.77 -17.66
N GLU A 136 5.12 -18.51 -18.54
CA GLU A 136 6.09 -19.54 -18.20
C GLU A 136 7.33 -18.95 -17.50
N ASP A 137 7.86 -17.85 -18.02
CA ASP A 137 9.01 -17.16 -17.42
C ASP A 137 8.66 -16.55 -16.07
N TYR A 138 7.45 -15.99 -15.93
CA TYR A 138 6.96 -15.46 -14.67
C TYR A 138 6.81 -16.55 -13.61
N GLU A 139 6.19 -17.69 -13.94
CA GLU A 139 6.05 -18.82 -13.02
C GLU A 139 7.42 -19.33 -12.56
N LYS A 140 8.36 -19.47 -13.51
CA LYS A 140 9.73 -19.85 -13.20
C LYS A 140 10.39 -18.83 -12.27
N PHE A 141 10.30 -17.56 -12.62
CA PHE A 141 10.84 -16.46 -11.80
C PHE A 141 10.30 -16.52 -10.37
N VAL A 142 8.98 -16.67 -10.20
CA VAL A 142 8.34 -16.72 -8.88
C VAL A 142 8.83 -17.93 -8.08
N LYS A 143 8.93 -19.10 -8.68
CA LYS A 143 9.43 -20.31 -8.02
C LYS A 143 10.90 -20.18 -7.60
N ASP A 144 11.75 -19.59 -8.44
CA ASP A 144 13.18 -19.43 -8.21
C ASP A 144 13.51 -18.36 -7.14
N HIS A 145 12.71 -17.30 -7.06
CA HIS A 145 12.99 -16.16 -6.19
C HIS A 145 12.27 -16.25 -4.84
N TYR A 146 11.06 -16.85 -4.81
CA TYR A 146 10.21 -16.85 -3.62
C TYR A 146 9.99 -18.24 -3.01
N SER A 147 10.85 -19.22 -3.33
CA SER A 147 10.80 -20.58 -2.74
C SER A 147 10.79 -20.57 -1.21
N ASN A 148 11.49 -19.63 -0.59
CA ASN A 148 11.56 -19.46 0.87
C ASN A 148 10.37 -18.71 1.46
N ASN A 149 9.51 -18.09 0.64
CA ASN A 149 8.32 -17.37 1.07
C ASN A 149 7.07 -17.92 0.38
N GLN A 150 6.59 -19.05 0.87
CA GLN A 150 5.43 -19.76 0.31
C GLN A 150 4.15 -18.90 0.26
N LEU A 151 3.96 -17.98 1.23
CA LEU A 151 2.79 -17.11 1.25
C LEU A 151 2.84 -16.10 0.11
N LYS A 152 4.00 -15.48 -0.12
CA LYS A 152 4.18 -14.53 -1.23
C LYS A 152 4.12 -15.25 -2.58
N MET A 153 4.76 -16.40 -2.69
CA MET A 153 4.69 -17.23 -3.90
C MET A 153 3.25 -17.58 -4.28
N LYS A 154 2.42 -18.00 -3.30
CA LYS A 154 1.00 -18.29 -3.53
C LYS A 154 0.23 -17.07 -4.01
N LYS A 155 0.50 -15.87 -3.46
CA LYS A 155 -0.15 -14.63 -3.87
C LYS A 155 0.26 -14.21 -5.29
N LEU A 156 1.55 -14.34 -5.62
CA LEU A 156 2.07 -14.03 -6.97
C LEU A 156 1.48 -14.94 -8.04
N LEU A 157 1.23 -16.21 -7.74
CA LEU A 157 0.63 -17.18 -8.64
C LEU A 157 -0.90 -17.28 -8.53
N MET A 158 -1.52 -16.40 -7.76
CA MET A 158 -2.96 -16.41 -7.53
C MET A 158 -3.71 -15.89 -8.77
N ASP A 159 -4.58 -16.71 -9.32
CA ASP A 159 -5.39 -16.37 -10.49
C ASP A 159 -6.69 -15.63 -10.10
N ASP A 160 -7.27 -16.00 -8.98
CA ASP A 160 -8.44 -15.32 -8.41
C ASP A 160 -8.39 -15.30 -6.88
N ILE A 161 -9.12 -14.36 -6.27
CA ILE A 161 -9.17 -14.23 -4.82
C ILE A 161 -10.19 -15.25 -4.29
N PRO A 162 -9.77 -16.23 -3.45
CA PRO A 162 -10.69 -17.20 -2.90
C PRO A 162 -11.79 -16.54 -2.05
N ASP A 163 -13.02 -17.00 -2.17
CA ASP A 163 -14.19 -16.48 -1.43
C ASP A 163 -13.94 -16.40 0.09
N GLY A 164 -13.25 -17.37 0.65
CA GLY A 164 -12.89 -17.38 2.06
C GLY A 164 -11.99 -16.23 2.52
N PHE A 165 -11.29 -15.53 1.61
CA PHE A 165 -10.54 -14.31 1.92
C PHE A 165 -11.48 -13.12 2.12
N ILE A 166 -12.48 -13.00 1.25
CA ILE A 166 -13.51 -11.94 1.33
C ILE A 166 -14.35 -12.14 2.59
N GLU A 167 -14.73 -13.36 2.90
CA GLU A 167 -15.48 -13.67 4.13
C GLU A 167 -14.72 -13.32 5.40
N ARG A 168 -13.40 -13.60 5.47
CA ARG A 168 -12.56 -13.20 6.61
C ARG A 168 -12.55 -11.69 6.79
N GLN A 169 -12.35 -10.94 5.72
CA GLN A 169 -12.33 -9.48 5.78
C GLN A 169 -13.68 -8.90 6.24
N LEU A 170 -14.79 -9.49 5.78
CA LEU A 170 -16.13 -9.12 6.24
C LEU A 170 -16.32 -9.44 7.72
N ASN A 171 -15.82 -10.58 8.19
CA ASN A 171 -15.90 -10.99 9.59
C ASN A 171 -15.04 -10.07 10.48
N ASP A 172 -13.82 -9.73 10.04
CA ASP A 172 -12.94 -8.79 10.77
C ASP A 172 -13.58 -7.41 10.86
N SER A 173 -14.17 -6.92 9.78
CA SER A 173 -14.89 -5.64 9.75
C SER A 173 -16.11 -5.65 10.68
N ARG A 174 -16.85 -6.75 10.74
CA ARG A 174 -17.96 -6.94 11.68
C ARG A 174 -17.50 -6.94 13.13
N TYR A 175 -16.39 -7.63 13.42
CA TYR A 175 -15.81 -7.67 14.75
C TYR A 175 -15.36 -6.27 15.21
N ILE A 176 -14.60 -5.57 14.36
CA ILE A 176 -14.16 -4.19 14.63
C ILE A 176 -15.36 -3.28 14.86
N SER A 177 -16.40 -3.38 14.03
CA SER A 177 -17.62 -2.58 14.16
C SER A 177 -18.34 -2.85 15.49
N LYS A 178 -18.43 -4.10 15.92
CA LYS A 178 -19.00 -4.47 17.23
C LYS A 178 -18.18 -3.90 18.38
N TYR A 179 -16.85 -3.99 18.29
CA TYR A 179 -15.95 -3.48 19.33
C TYR A 179 -16.03 -1.96 19.45
N VAL A 180 -15.96 -1.25 18.33
CA VAL A 180 -16.11 0.23 18.28
C VAL A 180 -17.48 0.64 18.82
N LYS A 181 -18.54 -0.07 18.45
CA LYS A 181 -19.89 0.18 18.95
C LYS A 181 -19.99 0.00 20.48
N SER A 182 -19.34 -1.01 21.03
CA SER A 182 -19.26 -1.23 22.48
C SER A 182 -18.56 -0.08 23.20
N ILE A 183 -17.42 0.40 22.67
CA ILE A 183 -16.70 1.53 23.25
C ILE A 183 -17.53 2.82 23.19
N LEU A 184 -18.09 3.14 22.03
CA LEU A 184 -18.90 4.36 21.84
C LEU A 184 -20.18 4.33 22.67
N SER A 185 -20.74 3.17 22.94
CA SER A 185 -21.90 3.02 23.82
C SER A 185 -21.66 3.59 25.21
N ASN A 186 -20.45 3.52 25.74
CA ASN A 186 -20.12 4.09 27.04
C ASN A 186 -20.19 5.62 27.07
N ILE A 187 -20.08 6.28 25.92
CA ILE A 187 -20.15 7.74 25.82
C ILE A 187 -21.61 8.21 25.76
N VAL A 188 -22.49 7.45 25.13
CA VAL A 188 -23.88 7.84 24.82
C VAL A 188 -24.91 7.14 25.69
N ARG A 189 -24.50 6.40 26.73
CA ARG A 189 -25.41 5.73 27.68
C ARG A 189 -26.21 6.77 28.46
N GLU A 190 -27.49 6.57 28.50
CA GLU A 190 -28.37 7.35 29.35
C GLU A 190 -28.42 6.76 30.78
N LYS A 191 -28.64 7.64 31.75
CA LYS A 191 -29.01 7.27 33.09
C LYS A 191 -30.51 7.20 33.19
N SER A 192 -31.03 6.16 33.84
CA SER A 192 -32.44 6.14 34.20
C SER A 192 -32.75 7.25 35.23
N PRO A 193 -34.00 7.64 35.41
CA PRO A 193 -34.41 8.57 36.48
C PRO A 193 -33.96 8.14 37.88
N GLU A 194 -33.74 6.85 38.08
CA GLU A 194 -33.25 6.26 39.32
C GLU A 194 -31.71 6.27 39.44
N GLY A 195 -31.01 6.80 38.45
CA GLY A 195 -29.55 6.97 38.45
C GLY A 195 -28.75 5.77 37.99
N GLU A 196 -29.39 4.69 37.56
CA GLU A 196 -28.72 3.53 37.00
C GLU A 196 -28.42 3.68 35.50
N TYR A 197 -27.26 3.20 35.07
CA TYR A 197 -26.92 3.16 33.65
C TYR A 197 -27.63 1.98 32.96
N GLU A 198 -27.96 2.19 31.70
CA GLU A 198 -28.38 1.16 30.75
C GLU A 198 -27.47 -0.08 30.85
N GLN A 199 -28.04 -1.23 31.20
CA GLN A 199 -27.27 -2.48 31.43
C GLN A 199 -26.92 -3.23 30.15
N GLU A 200 -27.53 -2.86 29.04
CA GLU A 200 -27.25 -3.51 27.75
C GLU A 200 -25.83 -3.30 27.30
N ALA A 201 -25.22 -4.30 26.63
CA ALA A 201 -23.85 -4.22 26.11
C ALA A 201 -23.65 -3.09 25.11
N VAL A 202 -24.71 -2.69 24.41
CA VAL A 202 -24.73 -1.62 23.41
C VAL A 202 -25.89 -0.68 23.70
N SER A 203 -25.60 0.63 23.83
CA SER A 203 -26.63 1.63 24.04
C SER A 203 -27.62 1.69 22.86
N LYS A 204 -28.92 1.85 23.16
CA LYS A 204 -29.98 2.11 22.18
C LYS A 204 -29.77 3.40 21.38
N ASN A 205 -29.03 4.35 21.94
CA ASN A 205 -28.71 5.63 21.28
C ASN A 205 -27.62 5.50 20.20
N LEU A 206 -27.03 4.31 20.03
CA LEU A 206 -25.99 4.05 19.04
C LEU A 206 -26.48 3.08 17.97
N ILE A 207 -26.80 3.63 16.80
CA ILE A 207 -27.23 2.86 15.64
C ILE A 207 -26.06 2.71 14.66
N SER A 208 -25.75 1.49 14.26
CA SER A 208 -24.82 1.20 13.17
C SER A 208 -25.56 0.90 11.90
N CYS A 209 -25.17 1.53 10.80
CA CYS A 209 -25.72 1.25 9.48
C CYS A 209 -24.61 0.99 8.49
N ASN A 210 -24.93 0.38 7.36
CA ASN A 210 -23.95 0.16 6.29
C ASN A 210 -23.65 1.45 5.53
N GLY A 211 -22.54 1.49 4.79
CA GLY A 211 -22.07 2.68 4.08
C GLY A 211 -23.06 3.21 3.03
N SER A 212 -23.87 2.34 2.41
CA SER A 212 -24.87 2.76 1.43
C SER A 212 -26.01 3.54 2.09
N ILE A 213 -26.49 3.09 3.24
CA ILE A 213 -27.50 3.81 4.03
C ILE A 213 -26.96 5.14 4.52
N THR A 214 -25.73 5.15 5.07
CA THR A 214 -25.08 6.39 5.55
C THR A 214 -24.91 7.40 4.41
N ASN A 215 -24.51 6.94 3.22
CA ASN A 215 -24.34 7.80 2.06
C ASN A 215 -25.68 8.40 1.60
N ARG A 216 -26.75 7.60 1.58
CA ARG A 216 -28.10 8.09 1.28
C ARG A 216 -28.59 9.12 2.27
N LEU A 217 -28.45 8.83 3.58
CA LEU A 217 -28.82 9.78 4.65
C LEU A 217 -28.04 11.09 4.54
N LYS A 218 -26.73 11.04 4.30
CA LYS A 218 -25.91 12.25 4.08
C LYS A 218 -26.41 13.08 2.91
N LYS A 219 -26.81 12.43 1.82
CA LYS A 219 -27.36 13.09 0.63
C LYS A 219 -28.73 13.72 0.93
N ASP A 220 -29.63 12.94 1.54
CA ASP A 220 -30.99 13.37 1.86
C ASP A 220 -31.02 14.52 2.88
N TRP A 221 -30.04 14.57 3.78
CA TRP A 221 -29.87 15.65 4.77
C TRP A 221 -29.00 16.83 4.30
N GLY A 222 -28.50 16.82 3.07
CA GLY A 222 -27.59 17.84 2.55
C GLY A 222 -26.22 17.90 3.26
N MET A 223 -25.87 16.87 4.03
CA MET A 223 -24.66 16.87 4.86
C MET A 223 -23.36 16.90 4.04
N ASN A 224 -23.39 16.43 2.79
CA ASN A 224 -22.20 16.46 1.93
C ASN A 224 -21.79 17.90 1.60
N ASP A 225 -22.75 18.78 1.37
CA ASP A 225 -22.48 20.19 1.06
C ASP A 225 -21.98 20.95 2.30
N VAL A 226 -22.60 20.70 3.46
CA VAL A 226 -22.16 21.25 4.75
C VAL A 226 -20.74 20.79 5.09
N TRP A 227 -20.43 19.50 4.89
CA TRP A 227 -19.10 18.97 5.13
C TRP A 227 -18.05 19.63 4.22
N ASN A 228 -18.34 19.77 2.94
CA ASN A 228 -17.46 20.43 2.00
C ASN A 228 -17.25 21.90 2.36
N CYS A 229 -18.30 22.63 2.75
CA CYS A 229 -18.19 24.01 3.20
C CYS A 229 -17.34 24.19 4.47
N ILE A 230 -17.31 23.20 5.37
CA ILE A 230 -16.55 23.27 6.63
C ILE A 230 -15.11 22.78 6.45
N VAL A 231 -14.92 21.72 5.69
CA VAL A 231 -13.64 21.00 5.61
C VAL A 231 -12.74 21.52 4.50
N LEU A 232 -13.28 21.82 3.32
CA LEU A 232 -12.51 22.33 2.18
C LEU A 232 -11.71 23.61 2.50
N PRO A 233 -12.27 24.65 3.12
CA PRO A 233 -11.52 25.85 3.47
C PRO A 233 -10.39 25.58 4.45
N ARG A 234 -10.57 24.61 5.35
CA ARG A 234 -9.52 24.23 6.32
C ARG A 234 -8.36 23.52 5.63
N PHE A 235 -8.64 22.64 4.67
CA PHE A 235 -7.61 21.99 3.87
C PHE A 235 -6.88 22.97 2.96
N GLN A 236 -7.59 23.89 2.32
CA GLN A 236 -6.98 24.95 1.51
C GLN A 236 -6.03 25.80 2.35
N ARG A 237 -6.46 26.25 3.52
CA ARG A 237 -5.62 27.03 4.44
C ARG A 237 -4.41 26.22 4.96
N LEU A 238 -4.57 24.93 5.20
CA LEU A 238 -3.46 24.07 5.60
C LEU A 238 -2.44 23.93 4.47
N ASN A 239 -2.90 23.75 3.23
CA ASN A 239 -2.05 23.66 2.04
C ASN A 239 -1.29 24.97 1.80
N GLU A 240 -1.94 26.12 1.95
CA GLU A 240 -1.29 27.43 1.87
C GLU A 240 -0.18 27.58 2.93
N LEU A 241 -0.45 27.17 4.17
CA LEU A 241 0.51 27.24 5.28
C LEU A 241 1.68 26.25 5.15
N THR A 242 1.46 25.11 4.49
CA THR A 242 2.47 24.04 4.35
C THR A 242 3.20 24.08 3.00
N GLY A 243 2.82 24.99 2.08
CA GLY A 243 3.41 25.13 0.75
C GLY A 243 3.16 23.91 -0.17
N ARG A 244 2.06 23.20 0.02
CA ARG A 244 1.64 22.06 -0.79
C ARG A 244 0.47 22.41 -1.70
#